data_4dbe3ccf597e9bdd20129d8a5ea840b5
#
_entry.id   4dbe3ccf597e9bdd20129d8a5ea840b5
#
_cell.length_a   1.000
_cell.length_b   1.000
_cell.length_c   1.000
_cell.angle_alpha   90.00
_cell.angle_beta   90.00
_cell.angle_gamma   90.00
#
_symmetry.space_group_name_H-M   'P 1'
#
loop_
_entity.id
_entity.type
_entity.pdbx_description
1 polymer ?
#
loop_
_entity_poly.entity_id
_entity_poly.type
_entity_poly.pdbx_seq_one_letter_code
_entity_poly.pdbx_strand_id
1 'polypeptide(L)'
;MASSKLLKERIESIQDTRKITNAMYLISSSKLRKARKNYQNVLPYFTRMRDTISRVVPHLPDEPVHPFFHERQREDGDPRRAYLVLTADKGMAGSFNQNVLKLLLEKADRNDRFYVIGQVGYRALRKDPRLVQEFQYGATAPSLQRARDITVDAIDDFKSGKLDEIYLIYTKIQNALTSEPVMVRLLPLDREHLQPAPRGLGDPRGEVELVPDAWTVFEQTAPIYMHGMIFGLSLIHISEPTR
;
A
#
# COMPACT_ATOMS: atom_id res chain seq x y z
N MET A 1 -1.70 53.76 -21.98
CA MET A 1 -2.97 53.35 -21.34
C MET A 1 -3.24 51.84 -21.46
N ALA A 2 -2.98 51.19 -22.60
CA ALA A 2 -3.14 49.75 -22.77
C ALA A 2 -2.29 48.89 -21.79
N SER A 3 -1.05 49.26 -21.52
CA SER A 3 -0.15 48.54 -20.60
C SER A 3 -0.63 48.53 -19.14
N SER A 4 -1.22 49.66 -18.65
CA SER A 4 -1.74 49.76 -17.28
C SER A 4 -2.99 48.90 -17.06
N LYS A 5 -3.86 48.77 -18.05
CA LYS A 5 -5.05 47.89 -17.99
C LYS A 5 -4.64 46.43 -17.95
N LEU A 6 -3.71 46.01 -18.81
CA LEU A 6 -3.15 44.64 -18.82
C LEU A 6 -2.48 44.27 -17.51
N LEU A 7 -1.74 45.22 -16.90
CA LEU A 7 -1.12 45.00 -15.58
C LEU A 7 -2.16 44.81 -14.49
N LYS A 8 -3.23 45.60 -14.49
CA LYS A 8 -4.32 45.48 -13.52
C LYS A 8 -5.05 44.13 -13.64
N GLU A 9 -5.40 43.71 -14.85
CA GLU A 9 -6.01 42.41 -15.11
C GLU A 9 -5.10 41.25 -14.66
N ARG A 10 -3.78 41.39 -14.88
CA ARG A 10 -2.82 40.38 -14.43
C ARG A 10 -2.70 40.31 -12.89
N ILE A 11 -2.74 41.44 -12.21
CA ILE A 11 -2.75 41.50 -10.74
C ILE A 11 -4.01 40.85 -10.18
N GLU A 12 -5.19 41.16 -10.75
CA GLU A 12 -6.45 40.56 -10.34
C GLU A 12 -6.42 39.01 -10.54
N SER A 13 -5.96 38.52 -11.69
CA SER A 13 -5.79 37.12 -11.98
C SER A 13 -4.85 36.39 -10.99
N ILE A 14 -3.72 37.05 -10.62
CA ILE A 14 -2.78 36.49 -9.63
C ILE A 14 -3.42 36.45 -8.23
N GLN A 15 -4.17 37.50 -7.86
CA GLN A 15 -4.87 37.54 -6.58
C GLN A 15 -5.93 36.42 -6.47
N ASP A 16 -6.67 36.18 -7.54
CA ASP A 16 -7.66 35.10 -7.56
C ASP A 16 -7.01 33.73 -7.53
N THR A 17 -5.94 33.52 -8.27
CA THR A 17 -5.13 32.30 -8.21
C THR A 17 -4.62 32.06 -6.78
N ARG A 18 -4.15 33.12 -6.09
CA ARG A 18 -3.70 33.04 -4.70
C ARG A 18 -4.83 32.64 -3.75
N LYS A 19 -6.05 33.18 -3.92
CA LYS A 19 -7.22 32.81 -3.10
C LYS A 19 -7.56 31.32 -3.29
N ILE A 20 -7.59 30.84 -4.55
CA ILE A 20 -7.86 29.43 -4.87
C ILE A 20 -6.79 28.54 -4.25
N THR A 21 -5.51 28.86 -4.42
CA THR A 21 -4.40 28.08 -3.87
C THR A 21 -4.45 28.01 -2.34
N ASN A 22 -4.78 29.13 -1.68
CA ASN A 22 -4.93 29.16 -0.23
C ASN A 22 -6.11 28.30 0.25
N ALA A 23 -7.24 28.34 -0.45
CA ALA A 23 -8.37 27.46 -0.16
C ALA A 23 -8.00 25.97 -0.33
N MET A 24 -7.30 25.63 -1.41
CA MET A 24 -6.78 24.27 -1.65
C MET A 24 -5.82 23.85 -0.52
N TYR A 25 -4.93 24.71 -0.08
CA TYR A 25 -4.03 24.44 1.05
C TYR A 25 -4.79 24.13 2.33
N LEU A 26 -5.81 24.94 2.68
CA LEU A 26 -6.62 24.73 3.88
C LEU A 26 -7.39 23.39 3.84
N ILE A 27 -8.02 23.07 2.72
CA ILE A 27 -8.73 21.81 2.50
C ILE A 27 -7.74 20.64 2.64
N SER A 28 -6.59 20.74 2.01
CA SER A 28 -5.56 19.74 2.00
C SER A 28 -4.99 19.49 3.40
N SER A 29 -4.66 20.56 4.12
CA SER A 29 -4.19 20.45 5.51
C SER A 29 -5.23 19.84 6.45
N SER A 30 -6.51 20.11 6.22
CA SER A 30 -7.60 19.49 6.99
C SER A 30 -7.71 17.99 6.69
N LYS A 31 -7.66 17.60 5.42
CA LYS A 31 -7.67 16.19 5.00
C LYS A 31 -6.47 15.43 5.57
N LEU A 32 -5.27 16.01 5.53
CA LEU A 32 -4.06 15.42 6.08
C LEU A 32 -4.22 15.13 7.58
N ARG A 33 -4.70 16.12 8.35
CA ARG A 33 -4.96 15.93 9.80
C ARG A 33 -5.96 14.81 10.06
N LYS A 34 -7.06 14.77 9.30
CA LYS A 34 -8.08 13.71 9.43
C LYS A 34 -7.50 12.33 9.12
N ALA A 35 -6.73 12.20 8.06
CA ALA A 35 -6.13 10.93 7.66
C ALA A 35 -5.05 10.47 8.63
N ARG A 36 -4.20 11.36 9.15
CA ARG A 36 -3.24 11.03 10.22
C ARG A 36 -3.95 10.54 11.48
N LYS A 37 -5.03 11.20 11.89
CA LYS A 37 -5.86 10.75 13.02
C LYS A 37 -6.45 9.36 12.77
N ASN A 38 -7.01 9.12 11.58
CA ASN A 38 -7.55 7.82 11.21
C ASN A 38 -6.47 6.73 11.24
N TYR A 39 -5.29 7.01 10.68
CA TYR A 39 -4.16 6.08 10.73
C TYR A 39 -3.73 5.76 12.16
N GLN A 40 -3.58 6.78 13.02
CA GLN A 40 -3.24 6.58 14.43
C GLN A 40 -4.27 5.75 15.19
N ASN A 41 -5.55 5.89 14.87
CA ASN A 41 -6.62 5.10 15.48
C ASN A 41 -6.57 3.62 15.06
N VAL A 42 -6.09 3.32 13.86
CA VAL A 42 -6.07 1.97 13.29
C VAL A 42 -4.72 1.28 13.52
N LEU A 43 -3.65 2.04 13.71
CA LEU A 43 -2.30 1.52 13.94
C LEU A 43 -2.21 0.48 15.09
N PRO A 44 -2.85 0.67 16.27
CA PRO A 44 -2.83 -0.32 17.35
C PRO A 44 -3.42 -1.67 16.93
N TYR A 45 -4.45 -1.67 16.08
CA TYR A 45 -5.03 -2.90 15.54
C TYR A 45 -4.01 -3.67 14.68
N PHE A 46 -3.31 -3.00 13.79
CA PHE A 46 -2.30 -3.65 12.94
C PHE A 46 -1.10 -4.13 13.72
N THR A 47 -0.67 -3.38 14.72
CA THR A 47 0.40 -3.82 15.63
C THR A 47 0.01 -5.10 16.33
N ARG A 48 -1.20 -5.15 16.91
CA ARG A 48 -1.70 -6.38 17.57
C ARG A 48 -1.84 -7.54 16.60
N MET A 49 -2.28 -7.28 15.36
CA MET A 49 -2.41 -8.30 14.33
C MET A 49 -1.05 -8.90 13.96
N ARG A 50 -0.04 -8.05 13.78
CA ARG A 50 1.35 -8.48 13.58
C ARG A 50 1.86 -9.31 14.76
N ASP A 51 1.63 -8.82 15.99
CA ASP A 51 2.03 -9.54 17.20
C ASP A 51 1.32 -10.90 17.31
N THR A 52 0.05 -10.98 16.92
CA THR A 52 -0.69 -12.26 16.89
C THR A 52 -0.05 -13.22 15.90
N ILE A 53 0.19 -12.79 14.66
CA ILE A 53 0.83 -13.64 13.65
C ILE A 53 2.22 -14.06 14.08
N SER A 54 3.03 -13.15 14.63
CA SER A 54 4.37 -13.47 15.09
C SER A 54 4.38 -14.53 16.20
N ARG A 55 3.29 -14.65 16.97
CA ARG A 55 3.12 -15.68 17.99
C ARG A 55 2.65 -17.03 17.43
N VAL A 56 1.97 -17.02 16.28
CA VAL A 56 1.52 -18.25 15.60
C VAL A 56 2.65 -18.90 14.80
N VAL A 57 3.45 -18.09 14.12
CA VAL A 57 4.53 -18.55 13.21
C VAL A 57 5.48 -19.58 13.82
N PRO A 58 5.95 -19.47 15.09
CA PRO A 58 6.80 -20.50 15.69
C PRO A 58 6.16 -21.85 15.90
N HIS A 59 4.81 -21.93 15.88
CA HIS A 59 4.08 -23.18 16.05
C HIS A 59 3.69 -23.84 14.71
N LEU A 60 4.02 -23.19 13.58
CA LEU A 60 3.84 -23.80 12.27
C LEU A 60 4.88 -24.88 12.03
N PRO A 61 4.49 -26.03 11.42
CA PRO A 61 5.46 -27.06 11.05
C PRO A 61 6.49 -26.52 10.05
N ASP A 62 7.67 -27.10 10.05
CA ASP A 62 8.68 -26.79 9.05
C ASP A 62 8.32 -27.45 7.72
N GLU A 63 7.70 -28.63 7.75
CA GLU A 63 7.14 -29.33 6.58
C GLU A 63 5.78 -29.93 6.90
N PRO A 64 4.80 -29.78 5.96
CA PRO A 64 4.89 -29.01 4.71
C PRO A 64 4.97 -27.52 4.96
N VAL A 65 5.71 -26.80 4.12
CA VAL A 65 5.81 -25.33 4.21
C VAL A 65 4.47 -24.72 3.86
N HIS A 66 3.98 -23.81 4.71
CA HIS A 66 2.74 -23.10 4.43
C HIS A 66 2.84 -22.29 3.13
N PRO A 67 1.83 -22.31 2.23
CA PRO A 67 1.87 -21.64 0.93
C PRO A 67 2.32 -20.20 0.97
N PHE A 68 2.01 -19.45 2.04
CA PHE A 68 2.42 -18.04 2.19
C PHE A 68 3.92 -17.81 2.48
N PHE A 69 4.66 -18.87 2.79
CA PHE A 69 6.12 -18.82 2.96
C PHE A 69 6.86 -19.52 1.80
N HIS A 70 6.12 -20.12 0.87
CA HIS A 70 6.73 -20.93 -0.17
C HIS A 70 7.31 -20.06 -1.27
N GLU A 71 8.64 -20.02 -1.37
CA GLU A 71 9.36 -19.41 -2.50
C GLU A 71 9.36 -20.38 -3.68
N ARG A 72 8.64 -20.01 -4.74
CA ARG A 72 8.53 -20.84 -5.94
C ARG A 72 9.68 -20.54 -6.89
N GLN A 73 10.35 -21.63 -7.31
CA GLN A 73 11.31 -21.55 -8.42
C GLN A 73 10.63 -22.11 -9.67
N ARG A 74 10.64 -21.33 -10.74
CA ARG A 74 10.13 -21.77 -12.05
C ARG A 74 11.24 -22.33 -12.92
N GLU A 75 10.89 -23.31 -13.73
CA GLU A 75 11.82 -23.88 -14.71
C GLU A 75 12.23 -22.87 -15.79
N ASP A 76 11.34 -21.91 -16.13
CA ASP A 76 11.60 -20.80 -17.06
C ASP A 76 12.46 -19.66 -16.43
N GLY A 77 12.79 -19.76 -15.16
CA GLY A 77 13.73 -18.90 -14.43
C GLY A 77 13.18 -17.55 -13.96
N ASP A 78 12.07 -17.07 -14.51
CA ASP A 78 11.50 -15.76 -14.17
C ASP A 78 10.27 -15.87 -13.29
N PRO A 79 10.29 -15.36 -12.03
CA PRO A 79 9.11 -15.34 -11.18
C PRO A 79 8.03 -14.41 -11.77
N ARG A 80 6.77 -14.84 -11.66
CA ARG A 80 5.61 -14.02 -12.04
C ARG A 80 5.20 -13.16 -10.85
N ARG A 81 5.37 -11.85 -10.99
CA ARG A 81 5.12 -10.90 -9.91
C ARG A 81 3.82 -10.15 -10.11
N ALA A 82 3.15 -9.88 -9.02
CA ALA A 82 2.08 -8.90 -8.94
C ALA A 82 2.57 -7.65 -8.20
N TYR A 83 2.33 -6.49 -8.76
CA TYR A 83 2.61 -5.22 -8.12
C TYR A 83 1.29 -4.51 -7.78
N LEU A 84 1.02 -4.36 -6.48
CA LEU A 84 -0.02 -3.49 -5.96
C LEU A 84 0.55 -2.08 -5.89
N VAL A 85 0.08 -1.18 -6.74
CA VAL A 85 0.67 0.15 -6.92
C VAL A 85 -0.26 1.22 -6.38
N LEU A 86 0.15 1.89 -5.31
CA LEU A 86 -0.64 2.96 -4.72
C LEU A 86 -0.26 4.31 -5.34
N THR A 87 -1.24 4.96 -5.96
CA THR A 87 -1.13 6.32 -6.48
C THR A 87 -2.32 7.16 -6.03
N ALA A 88 -2.28 8.47 -6.24
CA ALA A 88 -3.38 9.35 -5.91
C ALA A 88 -4.48 9.33 -6.99
N ASP A 89 -5.69 9.78 -6.62
CA ASP A 89 -6.79 9.98 -7.57
C ASP A 89 -6.65 11.29 -8.34
N LYS A 90 -5.96 12.28 -7.79
CA LYS A 90 -5.79 13.61 -8.37
C LYS A 90 -4.31 13.90 -8.61
N GLY A 91 -4.05 14.68 -9.66
CA GLY A 91 -2.72 15.21 -9.96
C GLY A 91 -2.33 16.38 -9.05
N MET A 92 -1.33 17.14 -9.49
CA MET A 92 -0.73 18.29 -8.78
C MET A 92 -0.04 17.92 -7.45
N ALA A 93 0.48 16.72 -7.35
CA ALA A 93 1.25 16.23 -6.21
C ALA A 93 2.77 16.17 -6.50
N GLY A 94 3.27 17.06 -7.37
CA GLY A 94 4.69 17.06 -7.76
C GLY A 94 5.13 15.71 -8.33
N SER A 95 6.29 15.24 -7.91
CA SER A 95 6.88 13.95 -8.32
C SER A 95 6.31 12.73 -7.59
N PHE A 96 5.40 12.91 -6.64
CA PHE A 96 4.87 11.86 -5.76
C PHE A 96 4.43 10.60 -6.53
N ASN A 97 3.50 10.75 -7.48
CA ASN A 97 3.00 9.64 -8.28
C ASN A 97 4.04 9.18 -9.32
N GLN A 98 4.81 10.11 -9.89
CA GLN A 98 5.80 9.79 -10.93
C GLN A 98 6.94 8.92 -10.39
N ASN A 99 7.38 9.17 -9.16
CA ASN A 99 8.44 8.38 -8.54
C ASN A 99 7.98 6.93 -8.28
N VAL A 100 6.72 6.72 -7.87
CA VAL A 100 6.13 5.37 -7.72
C VAL A 100 6.08 4.64 -9.06
N LEU A 101 5.58 5.32 -10.11
CA LEU A 101 5.49 4.73 -11.44
C LEU A 101 6.87 4.43 -12.04
N LYS A 102 7.85 5.28 -11.80
CA LYS A 102 9.24 5.07 -12.22
C LYS A 102 9.82 3.83 -11.54
N LEU A 103 9.68 3.70 -10.22
CA LEU A 103 10.14 2.54 -9.48
C LEU A 103 9.47 1.25 -9.98
N LEU A 104 8.15 1.27 -10.25
CA LEU A 104 7.44 0.14 -10.84
C LEU A 104 8.07 -0.29 -12.16
N LEU A 105 8.23 0.66 -13.10
CA LEU A 105 8.72 0.37 -14.45
C LEU A 105 10.20 -0.05 -14.47
N GLU A 106 11.00 0.39 -13.49
CA GLU A 106 12.39 -0.04 -13.31
C GLU A 106 12.52 -1.48 -12.78
N LYS A 107 11.51 -1.97 -12.06
CA LYS A 107 11.53 -3.28 -11.40
C LYS A 107 10.74 -4.36 -12.13
N ALA A 108 9.79 -3.96 -12.97
CA ALA A 108 8.83 -4.87 -13.56
C ALA A 108 9.31 -5.50 -14.85
N ASP A 109 9.06 -6.80 -15.00
CA ASP A 109 9.32 -7.62 -16.16
C ASP A 109 8.08 -7.84 -17.05
N ARG A 110 8.22 -8.58 -18.14
CA ARG A 110 7.16 -8.78 -19.16
C ARG A 110 5.97 -9.58 -18.63
N ASN A 111 6.23 -10.54 -17.74
CA ASN A 111 5.22 -11.48 -17.24
C ASN A 111 4.52 -11.00 -15.97
N ASP A 112 4.85 -9.79 -15.51
CA ASP A 112 4.32 -9.22 -14.30
C ASP A 112 2.90 -8.68 -14.50
N ARG A 113 2.17 -8.48 -13.39
CA ARG A 113 0.84 -7.90 -13.37
C ARG A 113 0.77 -6.66 -12.48
N PHE A 114 0.06 -5.64 -12.95
CA PHE A 114 -0.11 -4.37 -12.23
C PHE A 114 -1.53 -4.21 -11.73
N TYR A 115 -1.69 -4.14 -10.43
CA TYR A 115 -2.93 -3.83 -9.73
C TYR A 115 -2.83 -2.39 -9.21
N VAL A 116 -3.42 -1.44 -9.90
CA VAL A 116 -3.20 -0.03 -9.64
C VAL A 116 -4.36 0.60 -8.89
N ILE A 117 -4.06 1.17 -7.73
CA ILE A 117 -4.98 1.94 -6.91
C ILE A 117 -4.73 3.42 -7.17
N GLY A 118 -5.78 4.16 -7.46
CA GLY A 118 -5.72 5.58 -7.78
C GLY A 118 -5.72 5.91 -9.27
N GLN A 119 -6.47 6.93 -9.61
CA GLN A 119 -6.76 7.31 -11.00
C GLN A 119 -5.52 7.82 -11.77
N VAL A 120 -4.53 8.38 -11.07
CA VAL A 120 -3.32 8.91 -11.74
C VAL A 120 -2.50 7.76 -12.31
N GLY A 121 -2.25 6.73 -11.52
CA GLY A 121 -1.52 5.55 -11.97
C GLY A 121 -2.28 4.76 -13.03
N TYR A 122 -3.60 4.56 -12.84
CA TYR A 122 -4.43 3.88 -13.81
C TYR A 122 -4.38 4.56 -15.20
N ARG A 123 -4.51 5.89 -15.25
CA ARG A 123 -4.41 6.63 -16.52
C ARG A 123 -3.03 6.54 -17.17
N ALA A 124 -1.98 6.55 -16.36
CA ALA A 124 -0.61 6.44 -16.85
C ALA A 124 -0.34 5.07 -17.47
N LEU A 125 -0.87 4.00 -16.89
CA LEU A 125 -0.60 2.61 -17.29
C LEU A 125 -1.71 1.98 -18.15
N ARG A 126 -2.78 2.68 -18.50
CA ARG A 126 -3.94 2.13 -19.22
C ARG A 126 -3.65 1.44 -20.55
N LYS A 127 -2.51 1.74 -21.16
CA LYS A 127 -2.05 1.12 -22.41
C LYS A 127 -1.02 0.02 -22.19
N ASP A 128 -0.60 -0.21 -20.96
CA ASP A 128 0.35 -1.26 -20.61
C ASP A 128 -0.39 -2.61 -20.56
N PRO A 129 0.06 -3.65 -21.30
CA PRO A 129 -0.61 -4.95 -21.31
C PRO A 129 -0.55 -5.69 -19.97
N ARG A 130 0.34 -5.29 -19.06
CA ARG A 130 0.47 -5.87 -17.72
C ARG A 130 -0.56 -5.33 -16.73
N LEU A 131 -1.27 -4.24 -17.08
CA LEU A 131 -2.31 -3.67 -16.23
C LEU A 131 -3.54 -4.59 -16.19
N VAL A 132 -3.98 -4.93 -14.98
CA VAL A 132 -5.25 -5.63 -14.75
C VAL A 132 -6.38 -4.61 -14.91
N GLN A 133 -7.07 -4.64 -16.06
CA GLN A 133 -8.04 -3.60 -16.46
C GLN A 133 -9.30 -3.58 -15.60
N GLU A 134 -9.71 -4.74 -15.08
CA GLU A 134 -10.89 -4.90 -14.22
C GLU A 134 -10.66 -4.28 -12.84
N PHE A 135 -9.40 -4.06 -12.48
CA PHE A 135 -8.99 -3.54 -11.19
C PHE A 135 -9.02 -2.01 -11.19
N GLN A 136 -10.19 -1.42 -10.92
CA GLN A 136 -10.39 0.03 -10.93
C GLN A 136 -10.77 0.55 -9.54
N TYR A 137 -9.79 0.64 -8.66
CA TYR A 137 -9.98 1.18 -7.32
C TYR A 137 -9.42 2.59 -7.19
N GLY A 138 -10.29 3.52 -6.72
CA GLY A 138 -9.84 4.86 -6.34
C GLY A 138 -9.10 4.85 -5.01
N ALA A 139 -8.17 5.78 -4.86
CA ALA A 139 -7.47 6.00 -3.59
C ALA A 139 -8.34 6.73 -2.55
N THR A 140 -9.41 7.42 -2.99
CA THR A 140 -10.30 8.20 -2.12
C THR A 140 -11.19 7.29 -1.27
N ALA A 141 -11.32 7.62 0.02
CA ALA A 141 -12.13 6.89 1.01
C ALA A 141 -11.73 5.39 1.16
N PRO A 142 -10.52 5.09 1.63
CA PRO A 142 -10.11 3.73 1.93
C PRO A 142 -11.00 3.12 3.01
N SER A 143 -11.32 1.86 2.82
CA SER A 143 -11.97 1.03 3.83
C SER A 143 -11.27 -0.32 3.91
N LEU A 144 -11.42 -1.00 5.04
CA LEU A 144 -10.87 -2.35 5.20
C LEU A 144 -11.47 -3.33 4.17
N GLN A 145 -12.76 -3.15 3.85
CA GLN A 145 -13.43 -3.94 2.82
C GLN A 145 -12.77 -3.74 1.45
N ARG A 146 -12.49 -2.48 1.05
CA ARG A 146 -11.77 -2.22 -0.21
C ARG A 146 -10.36 -2.81 -0.22
N ALA A 147 -9.63 -2.71 0.89
CA ALA A 147 -8.31 -3.33 0.99
C ALA A 147 -8.39 -4.86 0.82
N ARG A 148 -9.46 -5.47 1.35
CA ARG A 148 -9.74 -6.89 1.14
C ARG A 148 -10.03 -7.20 -0.33
N ASP A 149 -10.96 -6.49 -0.95
CA ASP A 149 -11.34 -6.70 -2.36
C ASP A 149 -10.12 -6.56 -3.30
N ILE A 150 -9.23 -5.60 -3.00
CA ILE A 150 -7.98 -5.37 -3.72
C ILE A 150 -7.02 -6.56 -3.65
N THR A 151 -6.99 -7.26 -2.53
CA THR A 151 -5.98 -8.30 -2.28
C THR A 151 -6.46 -9.71 -2.55
N VAL A 152 -7.76 -9.95 -2.51
CA VAL A 152 -8.33 -11.31 -2.67
C VAL A 152 -7.85 -11.93 -3.96
N ASP A 153 -8.03 -11.25 -5.09
CA ASP A 153 -7.66 -11.80 -6.41
C ASP A 153 -6.15 -12.12 -6.50
N ALA A 154 -5.30 -11.21 -5.98
CA ALA A 154 -3.86 -11.40 -6.00
C ALA A 154 -3.41 -12.55 -5.07
N ILE A 155 -4.04 -12.69 -3.89
CA ILE A 155 -3.77 -13.78 -2.94
C ILE A 155 -4.24 -15.13 -3.53
N ASP A 156 -5.40 -15.18 -4.17
CA ASP A 156 -5.91 -16.38 -4.79
C ASP A 156 -5.05 -16.81 -5.99
N ASP A 157 -4.60 -15.86 -6.79
CA ASP A 157 -3.64 -16.12 -7.87
C ASP A 157 -2.27 -16.57 -7.33
N PHE A 158 -1.84 -16.08 -6.19
CA PHE A 158 -0.65 -16.57 -5.51
C PHE A 158 -0.86 -18.00 -4.96
N LYS A 159 -1.96 -18.26 -4.26
CA LYS A 159 -2.28 -19.60 -3.71
C LYS A 159 -2.38 -20.66 -4.82
N SER A 160 -2.98 -20.30 -5.95
CA SER A 160 -3.13 -21.20 -7.11
C SER A 160 -1.85 -21.40 -7.94
N GLY A 161 -0.75 -20.69 -7.63
CA GLY A 161 0.52 -20.79 -8.34
C GLY A 161 0.57 -20.04 -9.67
N LYS A 162 -0.39 -19.18 -9.95
CA LYS A 162 -0.32 -18.26 -11.11
C LYS A 162 0.65 -17.12 -10.88
N LEU A 163 0.81 -16.70 -9.62
CA LEU A 163 1.79 -15.71 -9.17
C LEU A 163 2.76 -16.36 -8.18
N ASP A 164 3.99 -15.90 -8.19
CA ASP A 164 5.06 -16.36 -7.30
C ASP A 164 5.40 -15.35 -6.23
N GLU A 165 5.23 -14.05 -6.53
CA GLU A 165 5.54 -12.96 -5.63
C GLU A 165 4.49 -11.85 -5.72
N ILE A 166 4.19 -11.21 -4.60
CA ILE A 166 3.34 -10.01 -4.54
C ILE A 166 4.11 -8.90 -3.86
N TYR A 167 4.22 -7.77 -4.53
CA TYR A 167 4.84 -6.56 -4.02
C TYR A 167 3.84 -5.43 -3.88
N LEU A 168 4.08 -4.58 -2.89
CA LEU A 168 3.38 -3.32 -2.71
C LEU A 168 4.35 -2.17 -3.02
N ILE A 169 3.97 -1.28 -3.94
CA ILE A 169 4.72 -0.07 -4.27
C ILE A 169 3.91 1.15 -3.83
N TYR A 170 4.51 1.98 -2.99
CA TYR A 170 3.85 3.17 -2.45
C TYR A 170 4.88 4.24 -2.10
N THR A 171 4.43 5.44 -1.80
CA THR A 171 5.30 6.51 -1.29
C THR A 171 5.30 6.50 0.24
N LYS A 172 6.46 6.29 0.84
CA LYS A 172 6.69 6.39 2.28
C LYS A 172 7.02 7.83 2.64
N ILE A 173 6.26 8.41 3.54
CA ILE A 173 6.50 9.75 4.07
C ILE A 173 7.46 9.60 5.25
N GLN A 174 8.66 10.15 5.11
CA GLN A 174 9.65 10.15 6.19
C GLN A 174 9.41 11.30 7.17
N ASN A 175 9.12 12.47 6.65
CA ASN A 175 8.81 13.68 7.43
C ASN A 175 7.97 14.67 6.61
N ALA A 176 7.79 15.89 7.13
CA ALA A 176 7.00 16.92 6.45
C ALA A 176 7.57 17.39 5.10
N LEU A 177 8.84 17.11 4.80
CA LEU A 177 9.54 17.60 3.61
C LEU A 177 9.99 16.49 2.66
N THR A 178 10.20 15.27 3.17
CA THR A 178 10.78 14.18 2.41
C THR A 178 9.84 12.98 2.32
N SER A 179 9.69 12.49 1.11
CA SER A 179 8.97 11.26 0.79
C SER A 179 9.75 10.49 -0.27
N GLU A 180 9.71 9.18 -0.18
CA GLU A 180 10.40 8.28 -1.11
C GLU A 180 9.49 7.17 -1.58
N PRO A 181 9.60 6.73 -2.84
CA PRO A 181 8.92 5.54 -3.31
C PRO A 181 9.61 4.31 -2.71
N VAL A 182 8.83 3.40 -2.17
CA VAL A 182 9.34 2.14 -1.61
C VAL A 182 8.57 0.96 -2.19
N MET A 183 9.27 -0.18 -2.26
CA MET A 183 8.71 -1.46 -2.63
C MET A 183 8.86 -2.42 -1.46
N VAL A 184 7.78 -3.07 -1.07
CA VAL A 184 7.74 -4.04 0.03
C VAL A 184 7.16 -5.34 -0.48
N ARG A 185 7.83 -6.47 -0.22
CA ARG A 185 7.30 -7.79 -0.54
C ARG A 185 6.17 -8.13 0.45
N LEU A 186 5.01 -8.45 -0.09
CA LEU A 186 3.86 -8.92 0.69
C LEU A 186 3.81 -10.45 0.75
N LEU A 187 4.11 -11.10 -0.37
CA LEU A 187 4.18 -12.56 -0.48
C LEU A 187 5.35 -12.97 -1.39
N PRO A 188 6.00 -14.08 -1.12
CA PRO A 188 5.90 -14.87 0.10
C PRO A 188 6.29 -14.06 1.33
N LEU A 189 5.69 -14.44 2.47
CA LEU A 189 6.03 -13.84 3.76
C LEU A 189 7.43 -14.27 4.17
N ASP A 190 8.12 -13.38 4.86
CA ASP A 190 9.41 -13.68 5.46
C ASP A 190 9.21 -14.18 6.90
N ARG A 191 9.53 -15.46 7.13
CA ARG A 191 9.38 -16.10 8.43
C ARG A 191 10.26 -15.47 9.50
N GLU A 192 11.44 -14.98 9.12
CA GLU A 192 12.37 -14.34 10.05
C GLU A 192 11.84 -12.98 10.53
N HIS A 193 11.24 -12.21 9.62
CA HIS A 193 10.63 -10.91 9.95
C HIS A 193 9.34 -11.01 10.77
N LEU A 194 8.73 -12.20 10.81
CA LEU A 194 7.51 -12.48 11.59
C LEU A 194 7.81 -13.19 12.92
N GLN A 195 9.06 -13.25 13.37
CA GLN A 195 9.38 -13.77 14.69
C GLN A 195 8.86 -12.83 15.79
N PRO A 196 8.38 -13.38 16.91
CA PRO A 196 7.97 -12.56 18.05
C PRO A 196 9.15 -11.81 18.63
N ALA A 197 8.91 -10.59 19.08
CA ALA A 197 9.92 -9.87 19.85
C ALA A 197 10.38 -10.70 21.07
N PRO A 198 11.68 -10.68 21.43
CA PRO A 198 12.16 -11.39 22.59
C PRO A 198 11.33 -11.08 23.84
N ARG A 199 10.99 -12.11 24.61
CA ARG A 199 10.26 -11.94 25.87
C ARG A 199 11.16 -11.25 26.91
N GLY A 200 10.68 -10.12 27.44
CA GLY A 200 11.30 -9.48 28.59
C GLY A 200 10.87 -10.13 29.91
N LEU A 201 11.65 -9.92 30.97
CA LEU A 201 11.26 -10.31 32.33
C LEU A 201 9.93 -9.62 32.71
N GLY A 202 8.92 -10.42 33.08
CA GLY A 202 7.60 -9.91 33.44
C GLY A 202 6.64 -9.65 32.26
N ASP A 203 6.93 -10.18 31.08
CA ASP A 203 6.05 -10.09 29.93
C ASP A 203 4.69 -10.77 30.22
N PRO A 204 3.57 -10.03 30.19
CA PRO A 204 2.24 -10.56 30.49
C PRO A 204 1.69 -11.50 29.41
N ARG A 205 2.41 -11.70 28.31
CA ARG A 205 1.98 -12.60 27.23
C ARG A 205 2.03 -14.04 27.72
N GLY A 206 0.88 -14.63 28.00
CA GLY A 206 0.72 -16.04 28.35
C GLY A 206 1.12 -17.01 27.22
N GLU A 207 1.06 -18.31 27.51
CA GLU A 207 1.11 -19.34 26.48
C GLU A 207 -0.02 -19.16 25.47
N VAL A 208 0.26 -19.48 24.21
CA VAL A 208 -0.71 -19.36 23.12
C VAL A 208 -1.39 -20.71 22.98
N GLU A 209 -2.69 -20.73 23.19
CA GLU A 209 -3.54 -21.86 22.79
C GLU A 209 -4.08 -21.57 21.39
N LEU A 210 -3.78 -22.45 20.42
CA LEU A 210 -4.16 -22.31 19.02
C LEU A 210 -5.25 -23.34 18.71
N VAL A 211 -6.47 -22.85 18.43
CA VAL A 211 -7.65 -23.70 18.21
C VAL A 211 -8.18 -23.45 16.79
N PRO A 212 -8.34 -24.46 15.95
CA PRO A 212 -8.03 -25.90 16.21
C PRO A 212 -6.53 -26.22 16.19
N ASP A 213 -5.72 -25.51 15.41
CA ASP A 213 -4.28 -25.71 15.21
C ASP A 213 -3.61 -24.45 14.63
N ALA A 214 -2.26 -24.41 14.68
CA ALA A 214 -1.48 -23.28 14.21
C ALA A 214 -1.66 -22.97 12.72
N TRP A 215 -1.79 -24.02 11.90
CA TRP A 215 -1.95 -23.86 10.45
C TRP A 215 -3.26 -23.15 10.11
N THR A 216 -4.37 -23.65 10.65
CA THR A 216 -5.70 -23.07 10.43
C THR A 216 -5.78 -21.61 10.92
N VAL A 217 -5.22 -21.35 12.11
CA VAL A 217 -5.19 -19.99 12.67
C VAL A 217 -4.36 -19.07 11.79
N PHE A 218 -3.20 -19.53 11.31
CA PHE A 218 -2.36 -18.73 10.42
C PHE A 218 -3.02 -18.46 9.07
N GLU A 219 -3.64 -19.48 8.46
CA GLU A 219 -4.33 -19.33 7.17
C GLU A 219 -5.46 -18.31 7.22
N GLN A 220 -6.15 -18.18 8.35
CA GLN A 220 -7.20 -17.20 8.55
C GLN A 220 -6.67 -15.79 8.90
N THR A 221 -5.56 -15.71 9.64
CA THR A 221 -5.05 -14.42 10.15
C THR A 221 -4.09 -13.72 9.19
N ALA A 222 -3.31 -14.45 8.41
CA ALA A 222 -2.34 -13.87 7.47
C ALA A 222 -2.99 -12.99 6.39
N PRO A 223 -4.12 -13.36 5.74
CA PRO A 223 -4.83 -12.47 4.83
C PRO A 223 -5.29 -11.17 5.51
N ILE A 224 -5.81 -11.26 6.74
CA ILE A 224 -6.27 -10.09 7.49
C ILE A 224 -5.10 -9.13 7.78
N TYR A 225 -3.93 -9.66 8.09
CA TYR A 225 -2.71 -8.85 8.26
C TYR A 225 -2.31 -8.14 6.96
N MET A 226 -2.33 -8.82 5.81
CA MET A 226 -2.02 -8.22 4.52
C MET A 226 -3.03 -7.14 4.13
N HIS A 227 -4.34 -7.40 4.31
CA HIS A 227 -5.40 -6.40 4.11
C HIS A 227 -5.18 -5.17 5.00
N GLY A 228 -4.79 -5.42 6.24
CA GLY A 228 -4.46 -4.39 7.21
C GLY A 228 -3.29 -3.51 6.79
N MET A 229 -2.22 -4.10 6.30
CA MET A 229 -1.07 -3.33 5.79
C MET A 229 -1.48 -2.42 4.64
N ILE A 230 -2.20 -2.94 3.65
CA ILE A 230 -2.65 -2.15 2.50
C ILE A 230 -3.61 -1.04 2.92
N PHE A 231 -4.54 -1.34 3.82
CA PHE A 231 -5.45 -0.34 4.35
C PHE A 231 -4.71 0.79 5.09
N GLY A 232 -3.80 0.44 6.00
CA GLY A 232 -3.00 1.42 6.74
C GLY A 232 -2.19 2.33 5.83
N LEU A 233 -1.54 1.75 4.81
CA LEU A 233 -0.77 2.50 3.83
C LEU A 233 -1.66 3.35 2.91
N SER A 234 -2.84 2.86 2.53
CA SER A 234 -3.82 3.64 1.77
C SER A 234 -4.31 4.86 2.53
N LEU A 235 -4.50 4.78 3.85
CA LEU A 235 -4.86 5.93 4.70
C LEU A 235 -3.80 7.03 4.66
N ILE A 236 -2.52 6.68 4.62
CA ILE A 236 -1.42 7.64 4.51
C ILE A 236 -1.42 8.29 3.11
N HIS A 237 -1.59 7.50 2.06
CA HIS A 237 -1.59 7.96 0.67
C HIS A 237 -2.68 8.98 0.34
N ILE A 238 -3.87 8.82 0.92
CA ILE A 238 -5.00 9.75 0.71
C ILE A 238 -4.76 11.10 1.36
N SER A 239 -3.93 11.13 2.37
CA SER A 239 -3.64 12.34 3.14
C SER A 239 -2.66 13.28 2.47
N GLU A 240 -1.99 12.84 1.38
CA GLU A 240 -1.11 13.73 0.62
C GLU A 240 -1.92 14.43 -0.49
N PRO A 241 -2.41 15.62 -0.22
CA PRO A 241 -2.90 16.48 -1.25
C PRO A 241 -1.77 17.39 -1.69
N THR A 242 -1.68 17.58 -2.99
CA THR A 242 -1.20 18.82 -3.59
C THR A 242 -0.48 19.75 -2.62
N ARG A 243 0.82 19.65 -2.56
CA ARG A 243 1.69 20.77 -2.16
C ARG A 243 1.89 21.70 -3.32
#